data_3bc8faa7737e33475ac0a6aff2a4d2a6
#
_entry.id   3bc8faa7737e33475ac0a6aff2a4d2a6
#
_cell.length_a   1.000
_cell.length_b   1.000
_cell.length_c   1.000
_cell.angle_alpha   90.00
_cell.angle_beta   90.00
_cell.angle_gamma   90.00
#
_symmetry.space_group_name_H-M   'P 1'
#
loop_
_entity.id
_entity.type
_entity.pdbx_description
1 polymer ?
#
loop_
_entity_poly.entity_id
_entity_poly.type
_entity_poly.pdbx_seq_one_letter_code
_entity_poly.pdbx_strand_id
1 'polypeptide(L)'
;MPEDAYAQALAIYDPNTPIQVGESEVNAWVSIKPDDTVLIRIARSEMGQGTRAGLAQLVAEELECNWKKVKTQSATPGQSLARKRVWGEHGTGGSRGIRISEDYVRRGAAAARMMLMQAAANQWNVPVNELVVDKGIIVHVPTGRKITYGKVAELASTLTPSDPKSITLRDPRKWKVAGQPYARIDTANKVNGSKVYGIDLQLPGMLCASVKACPVFGGKLVSYDEAKIKEMRGVKGVVKIKDSTVAVVADTWWYANAALNAMPIVWDEGKAATVSQDGINKMLREGLDEQSDFWQRKVGDAPAAI
;
A
#
# COMPACT_ATOMS: atom_id res chain seq x y z
N MET A 1 6.49 1.53 -27.44
CA MET A 1 7.52 2.06 -26.51
C MET A 1 8.83 1.41 -26.90
N PRO A 2 9.97 2.14 -26.91
CA PRO A 2 11.26 1.49 -27.08
C PRO A 2 11.44 0.44 -26.00
N GLU A 3 11.93 -0.74 -26.37
CA GLU A 3 12.22 -1.86 -25.44
C GLU A 3 13.11 -1.43 -24.28
N ASP A 4 13.99 -0.48 -24.51
CA ASP A 4 14.89 0.09 -23.50
C ASP A 4 14.18 0.84 -22.35
N ALA A 5 13.07 1.51 -22.62
CA ALA A 5 12.31 2.23 -21.58
C ALA A 5 11.54 1.26 -20.67
N TYR A 6 11.09 0.12 -21.23
CA TYR A 6 10.46 -0.94 -20.47
C TYR A 6 11.49 -1.71 -19.63
N ALA A 7 12.67 -2.00 -20.21
CA ALA A 7 13.77 -2.62 -19.49
C ALA A 7 14.31 -1.73 -18.36
N GLN A 8 14.42 -0.40 -18.55
CA GLN A 8 14.79 0.52 -17.49
C GLN A 8 13.74 0.61 -16.38
N ALA A 9 12.45 0.61 -16.73
CA ALA A 9 11.37 0.56 -15.75
C ALA A 9 11.36 -0.76 -14.95
N LEU A 10 11.68 -1.89 -15.59
CA LEU A 10 11.85 -3.18 -14.92
C LEU A 10 13.10 -3.22 -14.03
N ALA A 11 14.20 -2.59 -14.42
CA ALA A 11 15.41 -2.51 -13.60
C ALA A 11 15.19 -1.76 -12.29
N ILE A 12 14.30 -0.75 -12.28
CA ILE A 12 13.86 -0.05 -11.05
C ILE A 12 13.04 -0.99 -10.14
N TYR A 13 12.47 -2.05 -10.69
CA TYR A 13 11.60 -3.02 -10.00
C TYR A 13 12.26 -4.39 -9.81
N ASP A 14 13.58 -4.51 -10.00
CA ASP A 14 14.25 -5.78 -9.74
C ASP A 14 13.96 -6.24 -8.30
N PRO A 15 13.26 -7.37 -8.13
CA PRO A 15 12.94 -7.91 -6.81
C PRO A 15 14.18 -8.30 -6.00
N ASN A 16 15.32 -8.46 -6.68
CA ASN A 16 16.61 -8.77 -6.08
C ASN A 16 17.44 -7.50 -5.78
N THR A 17 16.95 -6.29 -6.14
CA THR A 17 17.65 -5.07 -5.76
C THR A 17 17.81 -5.05 -4.24
N PRO A 18 19.03 -5.09 -3.71
CA PRO A 18 19.25 -5.01 -2.28
C PRO A 18 18.60 -3.74 -1.74
N ILE A 19 17.94 -3.88 -0.64
CA ILE A 19 17.46 -2.77 0.14
C ILE A 19 18.68 -1.90 0.43
N GLN A 20 18.55 -0.63 0.20
CA GLN A 20 19.60 0.40 0.15
C GLN A 20 20.94 0.01 0.83
N VAL A 21 22.06 0.23 0.11
CA VAL A 21 23.41 -0.02 0.63
C VAL A 21 23.57 0.62 2.01
N GLY A 22 24.00 -0.17 3.00
CA GLY A 22 24.25 0.29 4.37
C GLY A 22 23.12 0.05 5.38
N GLU A 23 22.11 -0.76 5.05
CA GLU A 23 21.05 -1.19 5.97
C GLU A 23 21.18 -2.68 6.29
N SER A 24 21.02 -3.04 7.55
CA SER A 24 20.87 -4.45 7.96
C SER A 24 19.38 -4.81 8.03
N GLU A 25 18.94 -5.70 7.15
CA GLU A 25 17.60 -6.25 7.21
C GLU A 25 17.50 -7.28 8.32
N VAL A 26 16.96 -6.89 9.47
CA VAL A 26 16.76 -7.80 10.60
C VAL A 26 15.70 -8.85 10.24
N ASN A 27 14.59 -8.42 9.62
CA ASN A 27 13.61 -9.30 8.99
C ASN A 27 12.85 -8.55 7.90
N ALA A 28 11.86 -9.19 7.27
CA ALA A 28 11.08 -8.61 6.17
C ALA A 28 10.42 -7.25 6.52
N TRP A 29 10.15 -6.97 7.80
CA TRP A 29 9.43 -5.77 8.26
C TRP A 29 10.35 -4.64 8.68
N VAL A 30 11.55 -4.96 9.16
CA VAL A 30 12.43 -4.01 9.84
C VAL A 30 13.84 -4.09 9.29
N SER A 31 14.36 -2.96 8.83
CA SER A 31 15.78 -2.74 8.57
C SER A 31 16.31 -1.66 9.50
N ILE A 32 17.58 -1.78 9.90
CA ILE A 32 18.20 -0.83 10.82
C ILE A 32 19.55 -0.38 10.24
N LYS A 33 19.78 0.95 10.28
CA LYS A 33 21.06 1.55 9.88
C LYS A 33 22.04 1.62 11.05
N PRO A 34 23.34 1.74 10.79
CA PRO A 34 24.37 1.91 11.85
C PRO A 34 24.15 3.13 12.76
N ASP A 35 23.41 4.15 12.30
CA ASP A 35 23.04 5.36 13.05
C ASP A 35 21.76 5.19 13.89
N ASP A 36 21.25 3.95 14.00
CA ASP A 36 20.00 3.56 14.65
C ASP A 36 18.72 4.04 13.95
N THR A 37 18.80 4.52 12.71
CA THR A 37 17.58 4.76 11.91
C THR A 37 16.87 3.44 11.68
N VAL A 38 15.60 3.38 12.08
CA VAL A 38 14.74 2.21 11.90
C VAL A 38 13.86 2.43 10.69
N LEU A 39 14.03 1.62 9.66
CA LEU A 39 13.19 1.62 8.48
C LEU A 39 12.12 0.53 8.60
N ILE A 40 10.86 0.95 8.62
CA ILE A 40 9.70 0.06 8.73
C ILE A 40 9.04 -0.07 7.36
N ARG A 41 8.88 -1.31 6.89
CA ARG A 41 8.18 -1.59 5.63
C ARG A 41 6.69 -1.68 5.86
N ILE A 42 5.95 -0.83 5.13
CA ILE A 42 4.49 -0.78 5.17
C ILE A 42 3.95 -1.22 3.80
N ALA A 43 3.21 -2.32 3.79
CA ALA A 43 2.62 -2.86 2.57
C ALA A 43 1.32 -2.14 2.20
N ARG A 44 0.50 -1.76 3.17
CA ARG A 44 -0.79 -1.10 2.93
C ARG A 44 -0.62 0.24 2.23
N SER A 45 -1.37 0.44 1.15
CA SER A 45 -1.35 1.69 0.40
C SER A 45 -1.86 2.86 1.24
N GLU A 46 -1.10 3.96 1.23
CA GLU A 46 -1.48 5.22 1.86
C GLU A 46 -2.25 6.08 0.87
N MET A 47 -3.48 6.46 1.22
CA MET A 47 -4.37 7.30 0.42
C MET A 47 -4.77 8.59 1.17
N GLY A 48 -4.06 8.94 2.24
CA GLY A 48 -4.38 10.06 3.12
C GLY A 48 -5.01 9.65 4.46
N GLN A 49 -5.39 8.38 4.62
CA GLN A 49 -6.08 7.86 5.81
C GLN A 49 -5.17 7.65 7.03
N GLY A 50 -3.84 7.74 6.88
CA GLY A 50 -2.89 7.65 7.99
C GLY A 50 -2.43 6.24 8.36
N THR A 51 -2.77 5.22 7.59
CA THR A 51 -2.37 3.83 7.83
C THR A 51 -0.85 3.66 7.94
N ARG A 52 -0.08 4.42 7.14
CA ARG A 52 1.38 4.41 7.17
C ARG A 52 1.92 4.77 8.57
N ALA A 53 1.44 5.86 9.15
CA ALA A 53 1.87 6.30 10.48
C ALA A 53 1.34 5.36 11.57
N GLY A 54 0.09 4.91 11.49
CA GLY A 54 -0.52 4.02 12.47
C GLY A 54 0.16 2.66 12.54
N LEU A 55 0.44 2.02 11.41
CA LEU A 55 1.18 0.75 11.39
C LEU A 55 2.63 0.92 11.86
N ALA A 56 3.28 2.04 11.50
CA ALA A 56 4.61 2.32 11.99
C ALA A 56 4.66 2.49 13.51
N GLN A 57 3.63 3.08 14.13
CA GLN A 57 3.53 3.17 15.61
C GLN A 57 3.41 1.79 16.25
N LEU A 58 2.60 0.89 15.68
CA LEU A 58 2.46 -0.49 16.19
C LEU A 58 3.78 -1.25 16.11
N VAL A 59 4.51 -1.11 15.00
CA VAL A 59 5.83 -1.72 14.84
C VAL A 59 6.82 -1.12 15.83
N ALA A 60 6.87 0.21 15.95
CA ALA A 60 7.77 0.89 16.87
C ALA A 60 7.51 0.54 18.35
N GLU A 61 6.24 0.32 18.72
CA GLU A 61 5.85 -0.14 20.05
C GLU A 61 6.43 -1.51 20.38
N GLU A 62 6.21 -2.50 19.50
CA GLU A 62 6.72 -3.86 19.72
C GLU A 62 8.25 -3.94 19.62
N LEU A 63 8.85 -3.13 18.76
CA LEU A 63 10.28 -3.05 18.61
C LEU A 63 10.95 -2.28 19.77
N GLU A 64 10.20 -1.51 20.55
CA GLU A 64 10.72 -0.61 21.61
C GLU A 64 11.80 0.35 21.10
N CYS A 65 11.69 0.85 19.87
CA CYS A 65 12.65 1.75 19.27
C CYS A 65 12.33 3.22 19.53
N ASN A 66 13.29 4.11 19.25
CA ASN A 66 13.07 5.54 19.32
C ASN A 66 12.22 6.03 18.15
N TRP A 67 10.97 6.46 18.40
CA TRP A 67 10.07 6.98 17.38
C TRP A 67 10.67 8.08 16.50
N LYS A 68 11.54 8.93 17.06
CA LYS A 68 12.19 10.01 16.29
C LYS A 68 13.16 9.50 15.23
N LYS A 69 13.59 8.25 15.32
CA LYS A 69 14.48 7.58 14.34
C LYS A 69 13.72 6.69 13.37
N VAL A 70 12.38 6.61 13.47
CA VAL A 70 11.56 5.81 12.59
C VAL A 70 11.37 6.49 11.23
N LYS A 71 11.60 5.72 10.18
CA LYS A 71 11.23 6.03 8.79
C LYS A 71 10.42 4.88 8.20
N THR A 72 9.66 5.15 7.15
CA THR A 72 8.84 4.13 6.50
C THR A 72 9.17 4.01 5.02
N GLN A 73 9.07 2.81 4.53
CA GLN A 73 9.18 2.46 3.12
C GLN A 73 7.97 1.65 2.69
N SER A 74 7.44 1.90 1.48
CA SER A 74 6.42 1.03 0.91
C SER A 74 7.10 -0.20 0.30
N ALA A 75 6.61 -1.39 0.65
CA ALA A 75 6.98 -2.60 -0.06
C ALA A 75 6.36 -2.55 -1.47
N THR A 76 7.14 -2.87 -2.50
CA THR A 76 6.60 -2.91 -3.87
C THR A 76 5.89 -4.25 -4.14
N PRO A 77 4.91 -4.30 -5.07
CA PRO A 77 4.27 -5.55 -5.46
C PRO A 77 5.28 -6.61 -5.95
N GLY A 78 6.30 -6.21 -6.73
CA GLY A 78 7.35 -7.10 -7.21
C GLY A 78 8.17 -7.72 -6.06
N GLN A 79 8.61 -6.89 -5.11
CA GLN A 79 9.29 -7.38 -3.90
C GLN A 79 8.41 -8.34 -3.09
N SER A 80 7.11 -8.03 -2.98
CA SER A 80 6.16 -8.89 -2.25
C SER A 80 6.02 -10.25 -2.92
N LEU A 81 5.90 -10.30 -4.25
CA LEU A 81 5.84 -11.56 -5.00
C LEU A 81 7.12 -12.38 -4.85
N ALA A 82 8.29 -11.76 -5.01
CA ALA A 82 9.58 -12.43 -4.86
C ALA A 82 9.77 -13.05 -3.46
N ARG A 83 9.19 -12.42 -2.43
CA ARG A 83 9.21 -12.87 -1.04
C ARG A 83 7.96 -13.66 -0.61
N LYS A 84 7.29 -14.31 -1.57
CA LYS A 84 6.10 -15.16 -1.32
C LYS A 84 4.99 -14.42 -0.55
N ARG A 85 4.82 -13.12 -0.84
CA ARG A 85 3.82 -12.23 -0.23
C ARG A 85 3.93 -12.11 1.29
N VAL A 86 5.13 -12.13 1.83
CA VAL A 86 5.40 -12.04 3.28
C VAL A 86 4.69 -10.86 3.97
N TRP A 87 4.44 -9.77 3.25
CA TRP A 87 3.76 -8.58 3.78
C TRP A 87 2.23 -8.63 3.67
N GLY A 88 1.67 -9.71 3.15
CA GLY A 88 0.22 -9.83 2.96
C GLY A 88 -0.33 -8.92 1.86
N GLU A 89 -1.50 -8.33 2.10
CA GLU A 89 -2.21 -7.50 1.13
C GLU A 89 -1.68 -6.06 1.10
N HIS A 90 -1.53 -5.51 -0.12
CA HIS A 90 -1.18 -4.12 -0.36
C HIS A 90 -2.40 -3.19 -0.44
N GLY A 91 -3.58 -3.75 -0.71
CA GLY A 91 -4.81 -3.00 -0.89
C GLY A 91 -5.30 -2.31 0.37
N THR A 92 -5.96 -1.17 0.18
CA THR A 92 -6.63 -0.41 1.23
C THR A 92 -8.10 -0.27 0.87
N GLY A 93 -8.99 -0.75 1.73
CA GLY A 93 -10.43 -0.72 1.54
C GLY A 93 -11.16 -1.38 2.71
N GLY A 94 -12.43 -1.05 2.92
CA GLY A 94 -13.25 -1.63 3.98
C GLY A 94 -12.69 -1.44 5.39
N SER A 95 -11.96 -0.36 5.64
CA SER A 95 -11.29 -0.08 6.92
C SER A 95 -10.36 -1.19 7.42
N ARG A 96 -9.77 -1.97 6.49
CA ARG A 96 -8.94 -3.13 6.82
C ARG A 96 -7.47 -2.78 7.08
N GLY A 97 -7.01 -1.57 6.75
CA GLY A 97 -5.60 -1.19 6.77
C GLY A 97 -4.91 -1.47 8.10
N ILE A 98 -5.46 -1.02 9.22
CA ILE A 98 -4.95 -1.33 10.58
C ILE A 98 -5.54 -2.65 11.08
N ARG A 99 -6.86 -2.78 11.07
CA ARG A 99 -7.60 -3.87 11.70
C ARG A 99 -7.15 -5.29 11.31
N ILE A 100 -6.81 -5.51 10.04
CA ILE A 100 -6.33 -6.83 9.57
C ILE A 100 -4.80 -6.95 9.69
N SER A 101 -4.09 -5.81 9.71
CA SER A 101 -2.63 -5.81 9.68
C SER A 101 -2.00 -5.80 11.07
N GLU A 102 -2.73 -5.43 12.10
CA GLU A 102 -2.24 -5.23 13.47
C GLU A 102 -1.44 -6.44 13.98
N ASP A 103 -2.02 -7.63 13.95
CA ASP A 103 -1.39 -8.82 14.54
C ASP A 103 -0.06 -9.16 13.86
N TYR A 104 -0.04 -9.25 12.53
CA TYR A 104 1.16 -9.72 11.84
C TYR A 104 2.28 -8.67 11.80
N VAL A 105 1.97 -7.36 11.75
CA VAL A 105 3.02 -6.34 11.81
C VAL A 105 3.64 -6.25 13.20
N ARG A 106 2.84 -6.42 14.26
CA ARG A 106 3.31 -6.47 15.64
C ARG A 106 4.19 -7.70 15.88
N ARG A 107 3.79 -8.88 15.42
CA ARG A 107 4.60 -10.10 15.52
C ARG A 107 5.92 -9.97 14.77
N GLY A 108 5.91 -9.40 13.56
CA GLY A 108 7.13 -9.12 12.81
C GLY A 108 8.08 -8.19 13.58
N ALA A 109 7.55 -7.16 14.21
CA ALA A 109 8.34 -6.22 15.02
C ALA A 109 8.89 -6.85 16.32
N ALA A 110 8.08 -7.62 17.02
CA ALA A 110 8.49 -8.33 18.22
C ALA A 110 9.56 -9.38 17.91
N ALA A 111 9.43 -10.11 16.79
CA ALA A 111 10.49 -11.02 16.32
C ALA A 111 11.80 -10.27 16.06
N ALA A 112 11.77 -9.11 15.38
CA ALA A 112 12.96 -8.30 15.17
C ALA A 112 13.62 -7.86 16.48
N ARG A 113 12.84 -7.42 17.48
CA ARG A 113 13.34 -7.08 18.80
C ARG A 113 14.04 -8.28 19.47
N MET A 114 13.42 -9.45 19.42
CA MET A 114 14.01 -10.67 20.00
C MET A 114 15.33 -11.03 19.32
N MET A 115 15.41 -10.91 17.99
CA MET A 115 16.67 -11.14 17.24
C MET A 115 17.76 -10.16 17.64
N LEU A 116 17.44 -8.86 17.79
CA LEU A 116 18.39 -7.84 18.23
C LEU A 116 18.88 -8.08 19.66
N MET A 117 17.97 -8.46 20.55
CA MET A 117 18.34 -8.82 21.93
C MET A 117 19.22 -10.08 21.96
N GLN A 118 18.89 -11.09 21.16
CA GLN A 118 19.70 -12.32 21.07
C GLN A 118 21.08 -12.02 20.48
N ALA A 119 21.19 -11.15 19.49
CA ALA A 119 22.49 -10.72 18.95
C ALA A 119 23.36 -10.05 20.02
N ALA A 120 22.77 -9.17 20.83
CA ALA A 120 23.49 -8.53 21.95
C ALA A 120 23.88 -9.56 23.01
N ALA A 121 23.01 -10.50 23.38
CA ALA A 121 23.29 -11.58 24.31
C ALA A 121 24.46 -12.45 23.84
N ASN A 122 24.46 -12.83 22.56
CA ASN A 122 25.54 -13.61 21.95
C ASN A 122 26.87 -12.82 21.96
N GLN A 123 26.84 -11.53 21.61
CA GLN A 123 28.03 -10.69 21.60
C GLN A 123 28.63 -10.50 23.00
N TRP A 124 27.80 -10.48 24.04
CA TRP A 124 28.23 -10.29 25.42
C TRP A 124 28.45 -11.59 26.18
N ASN A 125 28.04 -12.72 25.59
CA ASN A 125 28.03 -14.04 26.21
C ASN A 125 27.26 -14.04 27.55
N VAL A 126 26.00 -13.55 27.48
CA VAL A 126 25.10 -13.45 28.64
C VAL A 126 23.71 -14.00 28.31
N PRO A 127 22.91 -14.40 29.30
CA PRO A 127 21.55 -14.81 29.08
C PRO A 127 20.68 -13.66 28.55
N VAL A 128 19.82 -13.93 27.53
CA VAL A 128 18.95 -12.92 26.92
C VAL A 128 17.90 -12.35 27.90
N ASN A 129 17.49 -13.12 28.89
CA ASN A 129 16.54 -12.69 29.93
C ASN A 129 17.12 -11.67 30.93
N GLU A 130 18.42 -11.44 30.92
CA GLU A 130 19.09 -10.37 31.67
C GLU A 130 19.12 -9.04 30.89
N LEU A 131 18.61 -9.03 29.67
CA LEU A 131 18.57 -7.85 28.82
C LEU A 131 17.21 -7.17 28.87
N VAL A 132 17.24 -5.84 28.86
CA VAL A 132 16.05 -4.99 28.66
C VAL A 132 16.30 -4.01 27.53
N VAL A 133 15.22 -3.50 26.95
CA VAL A 133 15.29 -2.52 25.87
C VAL A 133 14.50 -1.26 26.25
N ASP A 134 15.08 -0.11 25.96
CA ASP A 134 14.35 1.16 25.94
C ASP A 134 14.87 2.03 24.80
N LYS A 135 13.95 2.52 23.96
CA LYS A 135 14.23 3.41 22.81
C LYS A 135 15.34 2.93 21.88
N GLY A 136 15.41 1.61 21.64
CA GLY A 136 16.42 1.01 20.75
C GLY A 136 17.80 0.85 21.38
N ILE A 137 17.91 1.01 22.70
CA ILE A 137 19.11 0.72 23.47
C ILE A 137 18.90 -0.54 24.29
N ILE A 138 19.73 -1.55 24.06
CA ILE A 138 19.75 -2.79 24.82
C ILE A 138 20.69 -2.58 26.05
N VAL A 139 20.19 -2.96 27.21
CA VAL A 139 20.90 -2.84 28.47
C VAL A 139 21.00 -4.20 29.15
N HIS A 140 22.19 -4.63 29.51
CA HIS A 140 22.39 -5.79 30.37
C HIS A 140 22.29 -5.33 31.85
N VAL A 141 21.20 -5.76 32.49
CA VAL A 141 20.80 -5.27 33.81
C VAL A 141 21.88 -5.49 34.88
N PRO A 142 22.52 -6.70 34.99
CA PRO A 142 23.51 -6.93 36.02
C PRO A 142 24.78 -6.08 35.94
N THR A 143 25.21 -5.72 34.71
CA THR A 143 26.48 -4.98 34.53
C THR A 143 26.30 -3.54 34.08
N GLY A 144 25.10 -3.12 33.72
CA GLY A 144 24.82 -1.80 33.15
C GLY A 144 25.39 -1.56 31.74
N ARG A 145 25.96 -2.58 31.06
CA ARG A 145 26.48 -2.45 29.69
C ARG A 145 25.33 -2.08 28.76
N LYS A 146 25.62 -1.24 27.75
CA LYS A 146 24.66 -0.75 26.80
C LYS A 146 25.14 -0.92 25.36
N ILE A 147 24.24 -1.23 24.43
CA ILE A 147 24.51 -1.26 23.01
C ILE A 147 23.25 -0.79 22.27
N THR A 148 23.42 -0.11 21.13
CA THR A 148 22.29 0.33 20.30
C THR A 148 21.93 -0.71 19.25
N TYR A 149 20.72 -0.63 18.76
CA TYR A 149 20.24 -1.53 17.71
C TYR A 149 21.11 -1.51 16.45
N GLY A 150 21.57 -0.32 16.02
CA GLY A 150 22.43 -0.19 14.85
C GLY A 150 23.76 -0.93 14.96
N LYS A 151 24.26 -1.16 16.18
CA LYS A 151 25.51 -1.88 16.40
C LYS A 151 25.37 -3.40 16.38
N VAL A 152 24.16 -3.92 16.55
CA VAL A 152 23.89 -5.37 16.57
C VAL A 152 23.01 -5.82 15.39
N ALA A 153 22.54 -4.90 14.57
CA ALA A 153 21.61 -5.20 13.49
C ALA A 153 22.17 -6.17 12.44
N GLU A 154 23.47 -6.04 12.11
CA GLU A 154 24.14 -6.95 11.17
C GLU A 154 24.19 -8.37 11.74
N LEU A 155 24.59 -8.54 12.99
CA LEU A 155 24.58 -9.84 13.64
C LEU A 155 23.15 -10.38 13.78
N ALA A 156 22.19 -9.53 14.15
CA ALA A 156 20.79 -9.92 14.26
C ALA A 156 20.23 -10.45 12.93
N SER A 157 20.62 -9.87 11.79
CA SER A 157 20.16 -10.30 10.45
C SER A 157 20.56 -11.72 10.06
N THR A 158 21.56 -12.29 10.74
CA THR A 158 22.01 -13.67 10.51
C THR A 158 21.28 -14.71 11.35
N LEU A 159 20.46 -14.25 12.33
CA LEU A 159 19.71 -15.14 13.20
C LEU A 159 18.40 -15.60 12.57
N THR A 160 17.94 -16.77 12.98
CA THR A 160 16.63 -17.27 12.57
C THR A 160 15.53 -16.65 13.46
N PRO A 161 14.49 -16.03 12.88
CA PRO A 161 13.37 -15.51 13.66
C PRO A 161 12.62 -16.63 14.41
N SER A 162 12.11 -16.31 15.60
CA SER A 162 11.19 -17.21 16.31
C SER A 162 9.89 -17.42 15.55
N ASP A 163 9.21 -18.55 15.75
CA ASP A 163 7.88 -18.77 15.20
C ASP A 163 6.95 -17.63 15.63
N PRO A 164 6.33 -16.91 14.68
CA PRO A 164 5.42 -15.81 15.02
C PRO A 164 4.30 -16.20 15.99
N LYS A 165 3.85 -17.44 15.97
CA LYS A 165 2.79 -17.96 16.87
C LYS A 165 3.25 -18.05 18.32
N SER A 166 4.54 -18.25 18.57
CA SER A 166 5.11 -18.35 19.93
C SER A 166 5.37 -16.98 20.57
N ILE A 167 5.25 -15.89 19.80
CA ILE A 167 5.60 -14.55 20.28
C ILE A 167 4.48 -13.96 21.11
N THR A 168 4.78 -13.57 22.35
CA THR A 168 3.87 -12.80 23.20
C THR A 168 3.99 -11.30 22.85
N LEU A 169 2.89 -10.69 22.43
CA LEU A 169 2.82 -9.28 22.12
C LEU A 169 2.69 -8.43 23.39
N ARG A 170 3.13 -7.19 23.33
CA ARG A 170 3.01 -6.22 24.42
C ARG A 170 1.55 -5.92 24.75
N ASP A 171 1.27 -5.83 26.04
CA ASP A 171 -0.06 -5.44 26.53
C ASP A 171 -0.38 -4.00 26.11
N PRO A 172 -1.51 -3.74 25.42
CA PRO A 172 -1.91 -2.39 25.03
C PRO A 172 -1.97 -1.37 26.17
N ARG A 173 -2.25 -1.81 27.38
CA ARG A 173 -2.28 -0.93 28.58
C ARG A 173 -0.90 -0.39 28.97
N LYS A 174 0.18 -0.98 28.42
CA LYS A 174 1.57 -0.61 28.69
C LYS A 174 2.24 0.08 27.50
N TRP A 175 1.47 0.42 26.44
CA TRP A 175 2.01 1.08 25.27
C TRP A 175 2.55 2.48 25.55
N LYS A 176 3.68 2.81 24.93
CA LYS A 176 4.37 4.09 25.08
C LYS A 176 4.40 4.90 23.78
N VAL A 177 4.25 4.25 22.64
CA VAL A 177 4.29 4.84 21.29
C VAL A 177 2.93 4.75 20.62
N ALA A 178 2.35 3.57 20.54
CA ALA A 178 1.04 3.39 19.93
C ALA A 178 -0.04 4.06 20.80
N GLY A 179 -0.99 4.73 20.15
CA GLY A 179 -2.03 5.50 20.83
C GLY A 179 -1.59 6.91 21.28
N GLN A 180 -0.34 7.31 21.08
CA GLN A 180 0.11 8.68 21.37
C GLN A 180 -0.12 9.60 20.16
N PRO A 181 -0.35 10.90 20.39
CA PRO A 181 -0.66 11.89 19.35
C PRO A 181 0.60 12.34 18.60
N TYR A 182 1.26 11.43 17.90
CA TYR A 182 2.38 11.80 17.06
C TYR A 182 1.94 12.42 15.74
N ALA A 183 2.72 13.39 15.25
CA ALA A 183 2.56 13.93 13.91
C ALA A 183 2.75 12.82 12.86
N ARG A 184 2.02 12.94 11.77
CA ARG A 184 2.16 12.03 10.62
C ARG A 184 3.57 12.14 10.03
N ILE A 185 4.17 11.00 9.75
CA ILE A 185 5.54 10.91 9.20
C ILE A 185 5.64 11.30 7.72
N ASP A 186 4.51 11.49 7.04
CA ASP A 186 4.39 11.74 5.60
C ASP A 186 3.75 13.11 5.27
N THR A 187 3.68 14.04 6.22
CA THR A 187 3.03 15.34 6.01
C THR A 187 3.92 16.32 5.26
N ALA A 188 5.20 16.42 5.62
CA ALA A 188 6.07 17.51 5.16
C ALA A 188 6.12 17.66 3.61
N ASN A 189 6.34 16.56 2.89
CA ASN A 189 6.41 16.59 1.44
C ASN A 189 5.04 16.79 0.75
N LYS A 190 3.94 16.51 1.45
CA LYS A 190 2.59 16.73 0.92
C LYS A 190 2.17 18.19 0.97
N VAL A 191 2.62 18.92 2.01
CA VAL A 191 2.22 20.32 2.20
C VAL A 191 3.16 21.33 1.52
N ASN A 192 4.37 20.91 1.15
CA ASN A 192 5.33 21.76 0.44
C ASN A 192 5.37 21.50 -1.09
N GLY A 193 4.52 20.60 -1.60
CA GLY A 193 4.42 20.28 -3.02
C GLY A 193 5.53 19.36 -3.57
N SER A 194 6.45 18.87 -2.74
CA SER A 194 7.54 17.98 -3.20
C SER A 194 7.13 16.52 -3.35
N LYS A 195 5.91 16.16 -2.90
CA LYS A 195 5.39 14.79 -3.05
C LYS A 195 4.99 14.55 -4.51
N VAL A 196 5.63 13.56 -5.12
CA VAL A 196 5.22 13.07 -6.45
C VAL A 196 4.13 12.02 -6.27
N TYR A 197 2.98 12.22 -6.92
CA TYR A 197 1.87 11.28 -7.02
C TYR A 197 1.88 10.57 -8.38
N GLY A 198 1.06 9.54 -8.54
CA GLY A 198 0.99 8.81 -9.80
C GLY A 198 0.61 9.68 -11.00
N ILE A 199 -0.25 10.70 -10.77
CA ILE A 199 -0.64 11.65 -11.82
C ILE A 199 0.50 12.62 -12.22
N ASP A 200 1.49 12.83 -11.36
CA ASP A 200 2.63 13.71 -11.60
C ASP A 200 3.78 12.97 -12.31
N LEU A 201 3.64 11.65 -12.51
CA LEU A 201 4.69 10.86 -13.13
C LEU A 201 4.87 11.27 -14.60
N GLN A 202 6.10 11.63 -14.96
CA GLN A 202 6.48 11.94 -16.32
C GLN A 202 7.72 11.13 -16.73
N LEU A 203 7.62 10.43 -17.85
CA LEU A 203 8.71 9.66 -18.44
C LEU A 203 9.12 10.31 -19.77
N PRO A 204 10.39 10.19 -20.20
CA PRO A 204 10.81 10.67 -21.51
C PRO A 204 9.96 10.09 -22.63
N GLY A 205 9.39 10.95 -23.48
CA GLY A 205 8.53 10.54 -24.58
C GLY A 205 7.11 10.08 -24.17
N MET A 206 6.72 10.23 -22.90
CA MET A 206 5.38 9.87 -22.45
C MET A 206 4.32 10.76 -23.12
N LEU A 207 3.27 10.12 -23.61
CA LEU A 207 2.07 10.80 -24.14
C LEU A 207 0.95 10.72 -23.11
N CYS A 208 -0.02 11.63 -23.25
CA CYS A 208 -1.23 11.64 -22.45
C CYS A 208 -2.41 11.10 -23.25
N ALA A 209 -3.34 10.46 -22.56
CA ALA A 209 -4.57 10.02 -23.18
C ALA A 209 -5.80 10.47 -22.36
N SER A 210 -6.85 10.86 -23.05
CA SER A 210 -8.17 11.04 -22.47
C SER A 210 -9.09 9.93 -22.98
N VAL A 211 -9.84 9.33 -22.06
CA VAL A 211 -10.61 8.09 -22.31
C VAL A 211 -12.11 8.38 -22.14
N LYS A 212 -12.92 7.86 -23.05
CA LYS A 212 -14.38 7.94 -22.97
C LYS A 212 -15.00 6.55 -23.20
N ALA A 213 -15.72 6.09 -22.22
CA ALA A 213 -16.50 4.87 -22.32
C ALA A 213 -17.95 5.19 -22.72
N CYS A 214 -18.68 4.20 -23.20
CA CYS A 214 -20.11 4.33 -23.39
C CYS A 214 -20.77 4.79 -22.08
N PRO A 215 -21.61 5.84 -22.11
CA PRO A 215 -22.24 6.36 -20.90
C PRO A 215 -23.23 5.38 -20.26
N VAL A 216 -23.73 4.43 -21.05
CA VAL A 216 -24.66 3.40 -20.59
C VAL A 216 -23.91 2.11 -20.30
N PHE A 217 -24.12 1.54 -19.12
CA PHE A 217 -23.45 0.32 -18.68
C PHE A 217 -23.81 -0.86 -19.61
N GLY A 218 -22.77 -1.55 -20.07
CA GLY A 218 -22.92 -2.66 -21.03
C GLY A 218 -23.07 -2.23 -22.50
N GLY A 219 -23.10 -0.93 -22.77
CA GLY A 219 -23.13 -0.41 -24.13
C GLY A 219 -21.83 -0.59 -24.89
N LYS A 220 -21.87 -0.39 -26.21
CA LYS A 220 -20.76 -0.63 -27.14
C LYS A 220 -20.44 0.59 -27.99
N LEU A 221 -19.18 0.68 -28.40
CA LEU A 221 -18.73 1.65 -29.40
C LEU A 221 -19.10 1.14 -30.79
N VAL A 222 -19.93 1.91 -31.49
CA VAL A 222 -20.30 1.62 -32.89
C VAL A 222 -19.27 2.23 -33.82
N SER A 223 -19.04 3.54 -33.72
CA SER A 223 -18.11 4.26 -34.58
C SER A 223 -17.61 5.55 -33.93
N TYR A 224 -16.55 6.10 -34.49
CA TYR A 224 -16.06 7.45 -34.19
C TYR A 224 -15.45 8.09 -35.44
N ASP A 225 -15.43 9.41 -35.50
CA ASP A 225 -14.88 10.16 -36.64
C ASP A 225 -13.54 10.81 -36.22
N GLU A 226 -12.45 10.08 -36.43
CA GLU A 226 -11.09 10.53 -36.15
C GLU A 226 -10.67 11.71 -37.07
N ALA A 227 -11.21 11.78 -38.29
CA ALA A 227 -10.82 12.83 -39.25
C ALA A 227 -11.15 14.24 -38.72
N LYS A 228 -12.18 14.38 -37.89
CA LYS A 228 -12.57 15.66 -37.28
C LYS A 228 -11.57 16.22 -36.30
N ILE A 229 -10.70 15.39 -35.74
CA ILE A 229 -9.75 15.78 -34.67
C ILE A 229 -8.28 15.61 -35.06
N LYS A 230 -8.02 14.96 -36.19
CA LYS A 230 -6.67 14.60 -36.63
C LYS A 230 -5.72 15.80 -36.70
N GLU A 231 -6.22 16.96 -37.17
CA GLU A 231 -5.44 18.19 -37.32
C GLU A 231 -5.43 19.08 -36.06
N MET A 232 -6.08 18.62 -34.96
CA MET A 232 -6.07 19.38 -33.71
C MET A 232 -4.68 19.34 -33.06
N ARG A 233 -4.32 20.45 -32.45
CA ARG A 233 -2.98 20.64 -31.84
C ARG A 233 -2.62 19.51 -30.88
N GLY A 234 -1.44 18.91 -31.12
CA GLY A 234 -0.85 17.92 -30.23
C GLY A 234 -1.48 16.52 -30.30
N VAL A 235 -2.52 16.31 -31.09
CA VAL A 235 -3.13 14.98 -31.27
C VAL A 235 -2.14 14.05 -31.99
N LYS A 236 -2.02 12.81 -31.48
CA LYS A 236 -1.19 11.75 -32.07
C LYS A 236 -1.99 10.61 -32.66
N GLY A 237 -3.24 10.42 -32.22
CA GLY A 237 -4.13 9.39 -32.76
C GLY A 237 -5.25 9.01 -31.82
N VAL A 238 -6.07 8.08 -32.28
CA VAL A 238 -7.22 7.50 -31.55
C VAL A 238 -7.00 6.01 -31.35
N VAL A 239 -7.34 5.53 -30.18
CA VAL A 239 -7.21 4.11 -29.82
C VAL A 239 -8.54 3.59 -29.33
N LYS A 240 -9.07 2.55 -30.01
CA LYS A 240 -10.19 1.78 -29.46
C LYS A 240 -9.69 0.89 -28.33
N ILE A 241 -10.30 1.04 -27.14
CA ILE A 241 -10.00 0.22 -25.97
C ILE A 241 -11.20 -0.70 -25.71
N LYS A 242 -11.07 -1.98 -26.03
CA LYS A 242 -12.17 -2.97 -25.97
C LYS A 242 -13.37 -2.51 -26.83
N ASP A 243 -14.53 -3.10 -26.59
CA ASP A 243 -15.73 -2.81 -27.40
C ASP A 243 -16.56 -1.64 -26.90
N SER A 244 -16.23 -1.05 -25.75
CA SER A 244 -17.06 -0.03 -25.10
C SER A 244 -16.35 1.30 -24.89
N THR A 245 -15.11 1.45 -25.38
CA THR A 245 -14.26 2.57 -24.94
C THR A 245 -13.34 3.03 -26.06
N VAL A 246 -13.16 4.35 -26.17
CA VAL A 246 -12.21 4.99 -27.09
C VAL A 246 -11.33 5.98 -26.33
N ALA A 247 -10.10 6.15 -26.75
CA ALA A 247 -9.16 7.12 -26.19
C ALA A 247 -8.55 7.97 -27.30
N VAL A 248 -8.35 9.25 -27.02
CA VAL A 248 -7.51 10.14 -27.83
C VAL A 248 -6.17 10.32 -27.15
N VAL A 249 -5.09 10.16 -27.91
CA VAL A 249 -3.71 10.30 -27.44
C VAL A 249 -3.13 11.62 -27.97
N ALA A 250 -2.49 12.38 -27.08
CA ALA A 250 -1.90 13.67 -27.43
C ALA A 250 -0.65 13.99 -26.58
N ASP A 251 0.06 15.08 -26.91
CA ASP A 251 1.23 15.56 -26.16
C ASP A 251 0.90 15.95 -24.72
N THR A 252 -0.34 16.41 -24.47
CA THR A 252 -0.83 16.77 -23.14
C THR A 252 -2.23 16.23 -22.93
N TRP A 253 -2.61 16.00 -21.67
CA TRP A 253 -3.98 15.60 -21.33
C TRP A 253 -5.01 16.62 -21.81
N TRP A 254 -4.69 17.93 -21.74
CA TRP A 254 -5.58 18.98 -22.21
C TRP A 254 -5.91 18.84 -23.70
N TYR A 255 -4.91 18.61 -24.53
CA TYR A 255 -5.14 18.39 -25.96
C TYR A 255 -5.91 17.11 -26.25
N ALA A 256 -5.57 16.03 -25.54
CA ALA A 256 -6.31 14.77 -25.67
C ALA A 256 -7.79 14.93 -25.28
N ASN A 257 -8.08 15.62 -24.19
CA ASN A 257 -9.43 15.85 -23.71
C ASN A 257 -10.23 16.79 -24.61
N ALA A 258 -9.65 17.88 -25.08
CA ALA A 258 -10.28 18.79 -26.02
C ALA A 258 -10.67 18.09 -27.32
N ALA A 259 -9.75 17.29 -27.87
CA ALA A 259 -9.99 16.52 -29.09
C ALA A 259 -11.05 15.43 -28.87
N LEU A 260 -11.01 14.71 -27.77
CA LEU A 260 -12.00 13.68 -27.43
C LEU A 260 -13.43 14.25 -27.31
N ASN A 261 -13.56 15.46 -26.75
CA ASN A 261 -14.84 16.13 -26.63
C ASN A 261 -15.35 16.66 -27.97
N ALA A 262 -14.46 16.99 -28.91
CA ALA A 262 -14.81 17.42 -30.27
C ALA A 262 -15.08 16.26 -31.23
N MET A 263 -14.64 15.04 -30.89
CA MET A 263 -14.76 13.85 -31.73
C MET A 263 -16.20 13.33 -31.72
N PRO A 264 -16.87 13.21 -32.88
CA PRO A 264 -18.14 12.51 -32.96
C PRO A 264 -17.98 11.04 -32.63
N ILE A 265 -18.78 10.54 -31.69
CA ILE A 265 -18.78 9.13 -31.26
C ILE A 265 -20.23 8.62 -31.27
N VAL A 266 -20.44 7.45 -31.84
CA VAL A 266 -21.72 6.76 -31.86
C VAL A 266 -21.66 5.54 -30.95
N TRP A 267 -22.61 5.44 -30.06
CA TRP A 267 -22.74 4.36 -29.11
C TRP A 267 -23.99 3.51 -29.41
N ASP A 268 -23.88 2.22 -29.23
CA ASP A 268 -25.00 1.33 -29.00
C ASP A 268 -25.17 1.17 -27.49
N GLU A 269 -26.19 1.78 -26.94
CA GLU A 269 -26.45 1.78 -25.50
C GLU A 269 -27.01 0.45 -24.99
N GLY A 270 -27.45 -0.42 -25.89
CA GLY A 270 -27.91 -1.77 -25.57
C GLY A 270 -29.11 -1.82 -24.63
N LYS A 271 -29.30 -2.95 -23.96
CA LYS A 271 -30.48 -3.20 -23.10
C LYS A 271 -30.59 -2.27 -21.89
N ALA A 272 -29.50 -1.73 -21.42
CA ALA A 272 -29.51 -0.86 -20.24
C ALA A 272 -29.92 0.59 -20.55
N ALA A 273 -30.13 0.96 -21.83
CA ALA A 273 -30.61 2.28 -22.26
C ALA A 273 -31.97 2.66 -21.64
N THR A 274 -32.78 1.67 -21.32
CA THR A 274 -34.13 1.87 -20.75
C THR A 274 -34.18 1.83 -19.22
N VAL A 275 -33.02 1.61 -18.56
CA VAL A 275 -32.98 1.58 -17.09
C VAL A 275 -33.18 2.99 -16.54
N SER A 276 -34.17 3.14 -15.67
CA SER A 276 -34.50 4.40 -15.01
C SER A 276 -34.55 4.24 -13.51
N GLN A 277 -34.46 5.35 -12.78
CA GLN A 277 -34.56 5.34 -11.31
C GLN A 277 -35.91 4.79 -10.84
N ASP A 278 -37.01 5.12 -11.57
CA ASP A 278 -38.33 4.59 -11.22
C ASP A 278 -38.42 3.07 -11.44
N GLY A 279 -37.82 2.56 -12.52
CA GLY A 279 -37.72 1.12 -12.78
C GLY A 279 -36.91 0.40 -11.67
N ILE A 280 -35.79 0.99 -11.23
CA ILE A 280 -34.98 0.47 -10.12
C ILE A 280 -35.79 0.48 -8.81
N ASN A 281 -36.45 1.59 -8.50
CA ASN A 281 -37.26 1.71 -7.29
C ASN A 281 -38.44 0.71 -7.29
N LYS A 282 -39.05 0.49 -8.44
CA LYS A 282 -40.11 -0.53 -8.59
C LYS A 282 -39.57 -1.93 -8.33
N MET A 283 -38.46 -2.31 -8.98
CA MET A 283 -37.82 -3.60 -8.83
C MET A 283 -37.41 -3.87 -7.36
N LEU A 284 -36.86 -2.86 -6.67
CA LEU A 284 -36.47 -3.00 -5.27
C LEU A 284 -37.68 -3.19 -4.33
N ARG A 285 -38.82 -2.49 -4.60
CA ARG A 285 -40.04 -2.67 -3.82
C ARG A 285 -40.64 -4.06 -4.04
N GLU A 286 -40.75 -4.49 -5.28
CA GLU A 286 -41.22 -5.83 -5.61
C GLU A 286 -40.39 -6.93 -4.99
N GLY A 287 -39.02 -6.75 -4.97
CA GLY A 287 -38.10 -7.67 -4.35
C GLY A 287 -38.19 -7.78 -2.82
N LEU A 288 -38.82 -6.83 -2.13
CA LEU A 288 -39.07 -6.94 -0.69
C LEU A 288 -40.13 -8.02 -0.36
N ASP A 289 -41.05 -8.26 -1.29
CA ASP A 289 -42.14 -9.22 -1.14
C ASP A 289 -41.77 -10.62 -1.70
N GLU A 290 -40.61 -10.73 -2.38
CA GLU A 290 -40.16 -12.00 -2.94
C GLU A 290 -39.49 -12.86 -1.86
N GLN A 291 -39.86 -14.14 -1.81
CA GLN A 291 -39.13 -15.13 -1.02
C GLN A 291 -37.88 -15.56 -1.78
N SER A 292 -36.73 -15.30 -1.21
CA SER A 292 -35.44 -15.71 -1.78
C SER A 292 -34.68 -16.61 -0.83
N ASP A 293 -34.23 -17.75 -1.33
CA ASP A 293 -33.35 -18.66 -0.59
C ASP A 293 -31.87 -18.20 -0.68
N PHE A 294 -31.58 -17.14 -1.43
CA PHE A 294 -30.24 -16.63 -1.64
C PHE A 294 -29.85 -15.56 -0.62
N TRP A 295 -29.57 -15.96 0.61
CA TRP A 295 -29.08 -15.08 1.66
C TRP A 295 -27.57 -15.24 1.83
N GLN A 296 -26.79 -14.17 1.66
CA GLN A 296 -25.38 -14.20 1.98
C GLN A 296 -25.12 -14.34 3.51
N ARG A 297 -26.05 -13.83 4.29
CA ARG A 297 -25.99 -13.89 5.76
C ARG A 297 -27.40 -13.75 6.35
N LYS A 298 -27.84 -14.73 7.11
CA LYS A 298 -29.10 -14.68 7.87
C LYS A 298 -28.78 -14.70 9.37
N VAL A 299 -29.15 -13.64 10.07
CA VAL A 299 -28.96 -13.52 11.52
C VAL A 299 -30.25 -13.00 12.12
N GLY A 300 -30.88 -13.79 12.99
CA GLY A 300 -32.18 -13.47 13.57
C GLY A 300 -33.36 -13.68 12.63
N ASP A 301 -34.52 -13.15 13.01
CA ASP A 301 -35.75 -13.14 12.24
C ASP A 301 -36.18 -11.67 12.00
N ALA A 302 -35.80 -11.15 10.86
CA ALA A 302 -36.10 -9.76 10.50
C ALA A 302 -37.61 -9.51 10.28
N PRO A 303 -38.37 -10.41 9.62
CA PRO A 303 -39.82 -10.25 9.50
C PRO A 303 -40.56 -10.20 10.84
N ALA A 304 -40.11 -10.96 11.82
CA ALA A 304 -40.73 -10.92 13.16
C ALA A 304 -40.30 -9.69 14.00
N ALA A 305 -39.28 -8.97 13.57
CA ALA A 305 -38.76 -7.78 14.27
C ALA A 305 -39.35 -6.46 13.73
N ILE A 306 -40.02 -6.47 12.57
CA ILE A 306 -40.69 -5.34 11.95
C ILE A 306 -42.19 -5.43 12.26
#